data_52c89d90f98e0fdd0fee85f9ddb8f58c
#
_entry.id   52c89d90f98e0fdd0fee85f9ddb8f58c
#
_cell.length_a   1.000
_cell.length_b   1.000
_cell.length_c   1.000
_cell.angle_alpha   90.00
_cell.angle_beta   90.00
_cell.angle_gamma   90.00
#
_symmetry.space_group_name_H-M   'P 1'
#
loop_
_entity.id
_entity.type
_entity.pdbx_description
1 polymer ?
#
loop_
_entity_poly.entity_id
_entity_poly.type
_entity_poly.pdbx_seq_one_letter_code
_entity_poly.pdbx_strand_id
1 'polypeptide(L)'
;MFVFKTKIMKYIFTLIVSLLAASFTFAQTPMNSTAEYNGQKYPCYITEYNLPPDDTKNVIVEKLRAEGYNADKSKGYLVYRNVKIQALDSSEAQDVFFQIDRKSRKEKDKSLVTMITAKAGLIPEDKVKGAKMVADIEPSPNAIAFINSFQSGINLQAYNMAVSDQEDAVDKAEKKLKSLQDDSVKIVKKINDYQNDLEVNKKNQQKQWDEIAKQKALLDDTKAKKPAE
;
A
#
# COMPACT_ATOMS: atom_id res chain seq x y z
N MET A 1 -5.99 -35.04 5.22
CA MET A 1 -5.19 -33.93 5.78
C MET A 1 -5.24 -32.63 4.97
N PHE A 2 -5.57 -32.65 3.68
CA PHE A 2 -5.65 -31.43 2.83
C PHE A 2 -6.90 -30.56 3.06
N VAL A 3 -8.06 -31.14 3.41
CA VAL A 3 -9.33 -30.40 3.57
C VAL A 3 -9.36 -29.50 4.80
N PHE A 4 -8.58 -29.80 5.83
CA PHE A 4 -8.51 -28.99 7.05
C PHE A 4 -7.73 -27.67 6.85
N LYS A 5 -6.68 -27.69 6.01
CA LYS A 5 -5.87 -26.47 5.70
C LYS A 5 -6.67 -25.42 4.90
N THR A 6 -7.54 -25.84 3.99
CA THR A 6 -8.34 -24.92 3.18
C THR A 6 -9.44 -24.21 3.97
N LYS A 7 -10.02 -24.87 5.00
CA LYS A 7 -11.00 -24.22 5.89
C LYS A 7 -10.36 -23.16 6.78
N ILE A 8 -9.22 -23.45 7.40
CA ILE A 8 -8.49 -22.50 8.24
C ILE A 8 -8.06 -21.28 7.42
N MET A 9 -7.59 -21.46 6.20
CA MET A 9 -7.16 -20.38 5.31
C MET A 9 -8.33 -19.44 4.92
N LYS A 10 -9.54 -20.00 4.73
CA LYS A 10 -10.76 -19.19 4.50
C LYS A 10 -11.14 -18.34 5.72
N TYR A 11 -11.04 -18.87 6.93
CA TYR A 11 -11.36 -18.12 8.16
C TYR A 11 -10.32 -17.03 8.45
N ILE A 12 -9.03 -17.28 8.20
CA ILE A 12 -7.97 -16.27 8.32
C ILE A 12 -8.19 -15.15 7.30
N PHE A 13 -8.53 -15.47 6.07
CA PHE A 13 -8.83 -14.50 5.02
C PHE A 13 -10.07 -13.64 5.38
N THR A 14 -11.15 -14.27 5.87
CA THR A 14 -12.36 -13.54 6.29
C THR A 14 -12.07 -12.63 7.50
N LEU A 15 -11.25 -13.06 8.44
CA LEU A 15 -10.84 -12.26 9.61
C LEU A 15 -10.00 -11.04 9.21
N ILE A 16 -9.07 -11.19 8.26
CA ILE A 16 -8.24 -10.10 7.75
C ILE A 16 -9.10 -9.09 6.99
N VAL A 17 -10.03 -9.54 6.16
CA VAL A 17 -10.95 -8.67 5.42
C VAL A 17 -11.88 -7.90 6.37
N SER A 18 -12.36 -8.53 7.44
CA SER A 18 -13.21 -7.85 8.44
C SER A 18 -12.44 -6.83 9.28
N LEU A 19 -11.16 -7.05 9.56
CA LEU A 19 -10.30 -6.11 10.29
C LEU A 19 -9.98 -4.86 9.45
N LEU A 20 -9.80 -5.03 8.14
CA LEU A 20 -9.62 -3.91 7.19
C LEU A 20 -10.88 -3.05 7.04
N ALA A 21 -12.07 -3.66 7.03
CA ALA A 21 -13.34 -2.93 6.92
C ALA A 21 -13.64 -2.04 8.14
N ALA A 22 -13.13 -2.36 9.33
CA ALA A 22 -13.35 -1.59 10.55
C ALA A 22 -12.54 -0.28 10.61
N SER A 23 -11.56 -0.09 9.74
CA SER A 23 -10.64 1.07 9.77
C SER A 23 -11.19 2.31 9.04
N PHE A 24 -12.31 2.21 8.33
CA PHE A 24 -12.78 3.27 7.44
C PHE A 24 -13.84 4.24 8.03
N THR A 25 -14.19 4.13 9.33
CA THR A 25 -15.43 4.75 9.83
C THR A 25 -15.26 6.00 10.71
N PHE A 26 -14.11 6.64 10.77
CA PHE A 26 -13.99 7.89 11.52
C PHE A 26 -13.80 9.08 10.58
N ALA A 27 -14.92 9.71 10.16
CA ALA A 27 -14.88 11.09 9.71
C ALA A 27 -14.48 11.96 10.92
N GLN A 28 -13.28 12.52 10.91
CA GLN A 28 -12.88 13.43 11.96
C GLN A 28 -13.64 14.75 11.78
N THR A 29 -14.22 15.24 12.87
CA THR A 29 -14.90 16.53 12.87
C THR A 29 -13.87 17.63 12.62
N PRO A 30 -14.05 18.50 11.61
CA PRO A 30 -13.15 19.62 11.38
C PRO A 30 -13.04 20.51 12.60
N MET A 31 -11.81 20.88 12.95
CA MET A 31 -11.53 21.72 14.12
C MET A 31 -11.25 23.16 13.68
N ASN A 32 -11.78 24.13 14.45
CA ASN A 32 -11.43 25.54 14.31
C ASN A 32 -9.96 25.76 14.72
N SER A 33 -9.23 26.51 13.92
CA SER A 33 -7.84 26.84 14.15
C SER A 33 -7.45 28.16 13.47
N THR A 34 -6.17 28.47 13.45
CA THR A 34 -5.63 29.61 12.67
C THR A 34 -4.47 29.13 11.82
N ALA A 35 -4.38 29.63 10.58
CA ALA A 35 -3.29 29.34 9.67
C ALA A 35 -2.68 30.65 9.14
N GLU A 36 -1.38 30.58 8.83
CA GLU A 36 -0.66 31.74 8.30
C GLU A 36 -0.63 31.70 6.76
N TYR A 37 -1.08 32.80 6.15
CA TYR A 37 -0.90 33.03 4.73
C TYR A 37 -0.46 34.47 4.50
N ASN A 38 0.55 34.70 3.66
CA ASN A 38 1.09 36.01 3.35
C ASN A 38 1.55 36.87 4.56
N GLY A 39 1.98 36.20 5.66
CA GLY A 39 2.45 36.87 6.89
C GLY A 39 1.31 37.35 7.79
N GLN A 40 0.09 36.89 7.56
CA GLN A 40 -1.07 37.16 8.42
C GLN A 40 -1.72 35.84 8.84
N LYS A 41 -2.36 35.83 10.03
CA LYS A 41 -3.09 34.68 10.56
C LYS A 41 -4.57 34.84 10.24
N TYR A 42 -5.12 33.77 9.67
CA TYR A 42 -6.53 33.67 9.28
C TYR A 42 -7.21 32.56 10.05
N PRO A 43 -8.49 32.70 10.42
CA PRO A 43 -9.28 31.58 10.91
C PRO A 43 -9.39 30.50 9.83
N CYS A 44 -9.28 29.26 10.23
CA CYS A 44 -9.30 28.12 9.31
C CYS A 44 -9.97 26.89 9.95
N TYR A 45 -10.31 25.92 9.12
CA TYR A 45 -10.70 24.59 9.53
C TYR A 45 -9.58 23.61 9.22
N ILE A 46 -9.31 22.73 10.19
CA ILE A 46 -8.33 21.65 10.04
C ILE A 46 -9.07 20.32 10.15
N THR A 47 -8.84 19.43 9.19
CA THR A 47 -9.35 18.06 9.23
C THR A 47 -8.26 17.07 8.88
N GLU A 48 -8.38 15.87 9.41
CA GLU A 48 -7.49 14.75 9.10
C GLU A 48 -8.19 13.80 8.13
N TYR A 49 -7.46 13.33 7.11
CA TYR A 49 -7.92 12.28 6.21
C TYR A 49 -6.98 11.09 6.26
N ASN A 50 -7.54 9.87 6.20
CA ASN A 50 -6.80 8.62 6.12
C ASN A 50 -6.37 8.34 4.66
N LEU A 51 -5.57 9.24 4.13
CA LEU A 51 -5.02 9.17 2.78
C LEU A 51 -3.71 9.97 2.73
N PRO A 52 -2.68 9.54 2.00
CA PRO A 52 -1.45 10.30 1.83
C PRO A 52 -1.68 11.71 1.30
N PRO A 53 -0.82 12.69 1.60
CA PRO A 53 -1.02 14.10 1.19
C PRO A 53 -1.20 14.31 -0.31
N ASP A 54 -0.41 13.62 -1.14
CA ASP A 54 -0.49 13.79 -2.59
C ASP A 54 -1.81 13.23 -3.15
N ASP A 55 -2.27 12.10 -2.64
CA ASP A 55 -3.55 11.51 -3.04
C ASP A 55 -4.73 12.35 -2.54
N THR A 56 -4.67 12.84 -1.30
CA THR A 56 -5.67 13.78 -0.75
C THR A 56 -5.76 15.04 -1.60
N LYS A 57 -4.62 15.59 -2.00
CA LYS A 57 -4.55 16.75 -2.88
C LYS A 57 -5.19 16.48 -4.24
N ASN A 58 -4.92 15.32 -4.83
CA ASN A 58 -5.50 14.92 -6.10
C ASN A 58 -7.02 14.85 -6.00
N VAL A 59 -7.57 14.22 -4.95
CA VAL A 59 -9.04 14.15 -4.74
C VAL A 59 -9.66 15.54 -4.64
N ILE A 60 -9.05 16.47 -3.89
CA ILE A 60 -9.55 17.84 -3.75
C ILE A 60 -9.51 18.59 -5.10
N VAL A 61 -8.37 18.51 -5.80
CA VAL A 61 -8.18 19.18 -7.09
C VAL A 61 -9.12 18.63 -8.16
N GLU A 62 -9.28 17.31 -8.23
CA GLU A 62 -10.16 16.68 -9.23
C GLU A 62 -11.63 17.03 -9.00
N LYS A 63 -12.07 17.01 -7.75
CA LYS A 63 -13.45 17.40 -7.42
C LYS A 63 -13.73 18.84 -7.83
N LEU A 64 -12.87 19.79 -7.45
CA LEU A 64 -13.07 21.20 -7.78
C LEU A 64 -12.90 21.47 -9.28
N ARG A 65 -12.00 20.74 -9.96
CA ARG A 65 -11.87 20.81 -11.42
C ARG A 65 -13.14 20.32 -12.12
N ALA A 66 -13.77 19.26 -11.62
CA ALA A 66 -15.04 18.77 -12.17
C ALA A 66 -16.17 19.80 -12.02
N GLU A 67 -16.10 20.67 -11.02
CA GLU A 67 -16.99 21.83 -10.84
C GLU A 67 -16.56 23.07 -11.65
N GLY A 68 -15.47 22.97 -12.43
CA GLY A 68 -14.96 24.04 -13.31
C GLY A 68 -13.90 24.95 -12.68
N TYR A 69 -13.41 24.64 -11.48
CA TYR A 69 -12.43 25.48 -10.78
C TYR A 69 -11.00 24.92 -10.90
N ASN A 70 -10.06 25.80 -11.21
CA ASN A 70 -8.63 25.46 -11.27
C ASN A 70 -7.89 26.13 -10.12
N ALA A 71 -6.97 25.39 -9.52
CA ALA A 71 -6.15 25.92 -8.45
C ALA A 71 -4.90 26.62 -8.98
N ASP A 72 -4.59 27.76 -8.41
CA ASP A 72 -3.25 28.33 -8.42
C ASP A 72 -2.43 27.78 -7.25
N LYS A 73 -1.10 27.77 -7.39
CA LYS A 73 -0.18 27.36 -6.31
C LYS A 73 0.51 28.61 -5.77
N SER A 74 0.29 28.90 -4.50
CA SER A 74 0.94 30.00 -3.83
C SER A 74 1.37 29.61 -2.41
N LYS A 75 2.65 29.71 -2.12
CA LYS A 75 3.25 29.57 -0.78
C LYS A 75 2.83 28.29 -0.02
N GLY A 76 2.75 27.17 -0.74
CA GLY A 76 2.35 25.88 -0.17
C GLY A 76 0.84 25.64 -0.16
N TYR A 77 0.04 26.61 -0.57
CA TYR A 77 -1.40 26.48 -0.70
C TYR A 77 -1.84 26.22 -2.14
N LEU A 78 -2.92 25.46 -2.28
CA LEU A 78 -3.77 25.49 -3.46
C LEU A 78 -4.77 26.64 -3.27
N VAL A 79 -4.81 27.55 -4.20
CA VAL A 79 -5.58 28.79 -4.07
C VAL A 79 -6.65 28.84 -5.17
N TYR A 80 -7.90 28.98 -4.76
CA TYR A 80 -9.05 29.18 -5.63
C TYR A 80 -9.60 30.56 -5.34
N ARG A 81 -9.43 31.48 -6.28
CA ARG A 81 -9.85 32.88 -6.14
C ARG A 81 -11.17 33.15 -6.86
N ASN A 82 -12.00 33.98 -6.23
CA ASN A 82 -13.24 34.49 -6.80
C ASN A 82 -14.16 33.36 -7.32
N VAL A 83 -14.25 32.26 -6.54
CA VAL A 83 -15.03 31.07 -6.90
C VAL A 83 -16.40 31.09 -6.24
N LYS A 84 -17.43 30.64 -6.99
CA LYS A 84 -18.79 30.47 -6.48
C LYS A 84 -19.11 29.02 -6.28
N ILE A 85 -18.56 28.43 -5.22
CA ILE A 85 -18.76 27.03 -4.89
C ILE A 85 -20.10 26.88 -4.18
N GLN A 86 -21.03 26.17 -4.81
CA GLN A 86 -22.41 26.02 -4.29
C GLN A 86 -22.43 25.42 -2.89
N ALA A 87 -21.50 24.52 -2.57
CA ALA A 87 -21.40 23.88 -1.26
C ALA A 87 -20.92 24.82 -0.13
N LEU A 88 -20.29 25.95 -0.46
CA LEU A 88 -19.88 26.97 0.53
C LEU A 88 -20.95 28.03 0.73
N ASP A 89 -21.23 28.80 -0.31
CA ASP A 89 -22.27 29.80 -0.40
C ASP A 89 -22.38 30.19 -1.88
N SER A 90 -23.56 30.03 -2.45
CA SER A 90 -23.78 30.38 -3.87
C SER A 90 -24.07 31.87 -4.11
N SER A 91 -24.33 32.63 -3.02
CA SER A 91 -24.71 34.05 -3.13
C SER A 91 -23.53 34.95 -3.43
N GLU A 92 -22.37 34.67 -2.83
CA GLU A 92 -21.17 35.50 -2.94
C GLU A 92 -19.96 34.67 -3.41
N ALA A 93 -19.08 35.32 -4.18
CA ALA A 93 -17.82 34.73 -4.57
C ALA A 93 -16.86 34.67 -3.36
N GLN A 94 -16.11 33.59 -3.28
CA GLN A 94 -15.19 33.33 -2.17
C GLN A 94 -13.79 33.03 -2.67
N ASP A 95 -12.81 33.30 -1.81
CA ASP A 95 -11.46 32.81 -1.93
C ASP A 95 -11.29 31.59 -1.00
N VAL A 96 -10.79 30.49 -1.54
CA VAL A 96 -10.57 29.23 -0.80
C VAL A 96 -9.13 28.80 -0.94
N PHE A 97 -8.51 28.48 0.19
CA PHE A 97 -7.11 28.06 0.25
C PHE A 97 -7.01 26.71 0.94
N PHE A 98 -6.31 25.76 0.35
CA PHE A 98 -6.03 24.47 0.95
C PHE A 98 -4.52 24.30 1.12
N GLN A 99 -4.10 24.00 2.32
CA GLN A 99 -2.77 23.45 2.59
C GLN A 99 -2.95 21.99 2.99
N ILE A 100 -2.21 21.10 2.35
CA ILE A 100 -2.28 19.67 2.58
C ILE A 100 -0.90 19.18 2.98
N ASP A 101 -0.77 18.81 4.24
CA ASP A 101 0.46 18.36 4.84
C ASP A 101 0.33 16.93 5.35
N ARG A 102 1.48 16.30 5.59
CA ARG A 102 1.52 15.02 6.28
C ARG A 102 1.19 15.24 7.76
N LYS A 103 0.32 14.39 8.32
CA LYS A 103 -0.04 14.49 9.75
C LYS A 103 1.20 14.39 10.65
N SER A 104 2.08 13.42 10.39
CA SER A 104 3.34 13.28 11.12
C SER A 104 4.37 12.48 10.32
N ARG A 105 5.62 12.44 10.79
CA ARG A 105 6.68 11.62 10.18
C ARG A 105 6.39 10.12 10.25
N LYS A 106 5.60 9.67 11.23
CA LYS A 106 5.25 8.27 11.47
C LYS A 106 3.99 7.85 10.70
N GLU A 107 3.07 8.78 10.48
CA GLU A 107 1.78 8.54 9.81
C GLU A 107 1.84 9.10 8.38
N LYS A 108 2.51 8.36 7.50
CA LYS A 108 2.72 8.77 6.10
C LYS A 108 1.46 8.59 5.24
N ASP A 109 0.58 7.74 5.68
CA ASP A 109 -0.72 7.37 5.11
C ASP A 109 -1.85 8.31 5.50
N LYS A 110 -1.54 9.38 6.28
CA LYS A 110 -2.52 10.36 6.74
C LYS A 110 -2.10 11.76 6.37
N SER A 111 -3.10 12.56 6.02
CA SER A 111 -2.93 13.98 5.71
C SER A 111 -3.69 14.86 6.69
N LEU A 112 -3.15 16.05 6.90
CA LEU A 112 -3.79 17.14 7.60
C LEU A 112 -4.13 18.21 6.56
N VAL A 113 -5.42 18.50 6.40
CA VAL A 113 -5.90 19.51 5.45
C VAL A 113 -6.33 20.73 6.24
N THR A 114 -5.67 21.85 5.97
CA THR A 114 -6.02 23.17 6.48
C THR A 114 -6.75 23.92 5.40
N MET A 115 -7.95 24.42 5.68
CA MET A 115 -8.78 25.19 4.75
C MET A 115 -9.09 26.56 5.32
N ILE A 116 -8.70 27.61 4.59
CA ILE A 116 -9.11 29.00 4.83
C ILE A 116 -10.17 29.36 3.82
N THR A 117 -11.26 29.98 4.25
CA THR A 117 -12.29 30.53 3.38
C THR A 117 -12.54 32.01 3.73
N ALA A 118 -12.74 32.84 2.73
CA ALA A 118 -13.06 34.25 2.91
C ALA A 118 -13.90 34.74 1.73
N LYS A 119 -14.63 35.87 1.89
CA LYS A 119 -15.21 36.58 0.76
C LYS A 119 -14.12 36.98 -0.23
N ALA A 120 -14.41 36.92 -1.51
CA ALA A 120 -13.44 37.21 -2.56
C ALA A 120 -12.77 38.59 -2.38
N GLY A 121 -11.45 38.61 -2.49
CA GLY A 121 -10.63 39.81 -2.40
C GLY A 121 -10.31 40.30 -0.98
N LEU A 122 -10.79 39.63 0.08
CA LEU A 122 -10.44 40.03 1.45
C LEU A 122 -9.02 39.57 1.86
N ILE A 123 -8.51 38.50 1.24
CA ILE A 123 -7.16 37.99 1.53
C ILE A 123 -6.19 38.54 0.46
N PRO A 124 -5.23 39.42 0.84
CA PRO A 124 -4.30 40.04 -0.09
C PRO A 124 -3.42 39.01 -0.81
N GLU A 125 -3.07 39.30 -2.05
CA GLU A 125 -2.11 38.50 -2.84
C GLU A 125 -0.67 38.74 -2.38
N ASP A 126 -0.37 39.96 -1.99
CA ASP A 126 0.97 40.36 -1.57
C ASP A 126 1.22 40.10 -0.08
N LYS A 127 2.50 39.97 0.26
CA LYS A 127 2.92 39.73 1.64
C LYS A 127 2.69 40.99 2.48
N VAL A 128 1.91 40.85 3.52
CA VAL A 128 1.68 41.91 4.51
C VAL A 128 2.74 41.83 5.60
N LYS A 129 3.41 42.95 5.91
CA LYS A 129 4.39 43.00 7.03
C LYS A 129 3.68 42.98 8.38
N GLY A 130 4.03 42.02 9.20
CA GLY A 130 3.53 41.85 10.56
C GLY A 130 2.37 40.86 10.65
N ALA A 131 2.57 39.79 11.45
CA ALA A 131 1.55 38.77 11.69
C ALA A 131 0.45 39.33 12.59
N LYS A 132 -0.55 39.99 12.02
CA LYS A 132 -1.77 40.40 12.72
C LYS A 132 -2.87 39.39 12.38
N MET A 133 -3.68 39.06 13.39
CA MET A 133 -4.91 38.31 13.12
C MET A 133 -5.87 39.26 12.40
N VAL A 134 -6.41 38.83 11.27
CA VAL A 134 -7.44 39.62 10.57
C VAL A 134 -8.77 39.30 11.25
N ALA A 135 -9.14 40.14 12.24
CA ALA A 135 -10.26 39.91 13.14
C ALA A 135 -11.64 39.90 12.41
N ASP A 136 -11.70 40.45 11.21
CA ASP A 136 -12.97 40.67 10.49
C ASP A 136 -13.26 39.62 9.39
N ILE A 137 -12.46 38.55 9.32
CA ILE A 137 -12.74 37.47 8.36
C ILE A 137 -13.45 36.33 9.08
N GLU A 138 -14.75 36.23 8.82
CA GLU A 138 -15.53 35.06 9.25
C GLU A 138 -15.41 33.95 8.19
N PRO A 139 -15.12 32.71 8.63
CA PRO A 139 -15.19 31.56 7.73
C PRO A 139 -16.60 31.40 7.16
N SER A 140 -16.72 30.89 5.94
CA SER A 140 -18.02 30.58 5.35
C SER A 140 -18.86 29.71 6.30
N PRO A 141 -20.17 30.01 6.48
CA PRO A 141 -21.04 29.18 7.33
C PRO A 141 -21.07 27.71 6.97
N ASN A 142 -20.89 27.39 5.69
CA ASN A 142 -20.92 26.02 5.17
C ASN A 142 -19.52 25.38 5.06
N ALA A 143 -18.48 26.03 5.55
CA ALA A 143 -17.10 25.57 5.39
C ALA A 143 -16.88 24.15 5.96
N ILE A 144 -17.50 23.83 7.10
CA ILE A 144 -17.43 22.47 7.70
C ILE A 144 -18.09 21.43 6.79
N ALA A 145 -19.28 21.72 6.27
CA ALA A 145 -19.97 20.83 5.35
C ALA A 145 -19.17 20.63 4.06
N PHE A 146 -18.57 21.71 3.57
CA PHE A 146 -17.76 21.68 2.36
C PHE A 146 -16.49 20.83 2.53
N ILE A 147 -15.68 21.03 3.60
CA ILE A 147 -14.49 20.24 3.82
C ILE A 147 -14.86 18.75 4.03
N ASN A 148 -15.97 18.45 4.71
CA ASN A 148 -16.47 17.10 4.86
C ASN A 148 -16.95 16.47 3.54
N SER A 149 -17.34 17.27 2.57
CA SER A 149 -17.79 16.77 1.26
C SER A 149 -16.70 16.04 0.46
N PHE A 150 -15.43 16.19 0.82
CA PHE A 150 -14.33 15.44 0.21
C PHE A 150 -14.21 14.02 0.74
N GLN A 151 -14.83 13.70 1.89
CA GLN A 151 -14.67 12.40 2.58
C GLN A 151 -15.02 11.21 1.68
N SER A 152 -16.07 11.32 0.87
CA SER A 152 -16.46 10.22 -0.03
C SER A 152 -15.40 9.91 -1.09
N GLY A 153 -14.82 10.96 -1.70
CA GLY A 153 -13.72 10.81 -2.67
C GLY A 153 -12.45 10.28 -2.01
N ILE A 154 -12.14 10.74 -0.81
CA ILE A 154 -11.02 10.24 0.00
C ILE A 154 -11.17 8.74 0.30
N ASN A 155 -12.36 8.32 0.75
CA ASN A 155 -12.64 6.92 1.04
C ASN A 155 -12.56 6.04 -0.22
N LEU A 156 -13.07 6.52 -1.35
CA LEU A 156 -12.98 5.81 -2.63
C LEU A 156 -11.52 5.64 -3.08
N GLN A 157 -10.72 6.69 -2.98
CA GLN A 157 -9.31 6.64 -3.35
C GLN A 157 -8.53 5.68 -2.42
N ALA A 158 -8.76 5.75 -1.11
CA ALA A 158 -8.16 4.84 -0.14
C ALA A 158 -8.53 3.37 -0.42
N TYR A 159 -9.80 3.11 -0.76
CA TYR A 159 -10.26 1.79 -1.17
C TYR A 159 -9.53 1.29 -2.44
N ASN A 160 -9.45 2.12 -3.48
CA ASN A 160 -8.78 1.77 -4.73
C ASN A 160 -7.30 1.44 -4.51
N MET A 161 -6.60 2.20 -3.66
CA MET A 161 -5.22 1.92 -3.27
C MET A 161 -5.10 0.58 -2.55
N ALA A 162 -5.98 0.32 -1.58
CA ALA A 162 -5.97 -0.96 -0.84
C ALA A 162 -6.25 -2.17 -1.76
N VAL A 163 -7.13 -2.02 -2.76
CA VAL A 163 -7.37 -3.06 -3.78
C VAL A 163 -6.11 -3.29 -4.60
N SER A 164 -5.48 -2.23 -5.11
CA SER A 164 -4.25 -2.33 -5.91
C SER A 164 -3.11 -3.00 -5.13
N ASP A 165 -2.91 -2.63 -3.86
CA ASP A 165 -1.89 -3.25 -3.00
C ASP A 165 -2.16 -4.74 -2.78
N GLN A 166 -3.44 -5.12 -2.66
CA GLN A 166 -3.85 -6.51 -2.49
C GLN A 166 -3.66 -7.32 -3.79
N GLU A 167 -3.95 -6.74 -4.95
CA GLU A 167 -3.70 -7.35 -6.27
C GLU A 167 -2.20 -7.62 -6.46
N ASP A 168 -1.36 -6.64 -6.13
CA ASP A 168 0.10 -6.80 -6.16
C ASP A 168 0.60 -7.92 -5.21
N ALA A 169 -0.02 -8.04 -4.04
CA ALA A 169 0.32 -9.09 -3.09
C ALA A 169 -0.07 -10.48 -3.62
N VAL A 170 -1.23 -10.60 -4.27
CA VAL A 170 -1.69 -11.83 -4.93
C VAL A 170 -0.73 -12.23 -6.04
N ASP A 171 -0.38 -11.30 -6.93
CA ASP A 171 0.55 -11.54 -8.03
C ASP A 171 1.92 -12.05 -7.54
N LYS A 172 2.45 -11.45 -6.47
CA LYS A 172 3.70 -11.90 -5.86
C LYS A 172 3.59 -13.31 -5.28
N ALA A 173 2.45 -13.62 -4.65
CA ALA A 173 2.19 -14.95 -4.09
C ALA A 173 2.07 -16.01 -5.18
N GLU A 174 1.39 -15.71 -6.29
CA GLU A 174 1.26 -16.61 -7.45
C GLU A 174 2.60 -16.89 -8.12
N LYS A 175 3.42 -15.87 -8.35
CA LYS A 175 4.79 -16.02 -8.86
C LYS A 175 5.64 -16.91 -7.95
N LYS A 176 5.52 -16.73 -6.64
CA LYS A 176 6.22 -17.58 -5.66
C LYS A 176 5.74 -19.02 -5.71
N LEU A 177 4.41 -19.24 -5.80
CA LEU A 177 3.83 -20.59 -5.93
C LEU A 177 4.35 -21.29 -7.18
N LYS A 178 4.36 -20.61 -8.33
CA LYS A 178 4.89 -21.16 -9.59
C LYS A 178 6.36 -21.57 -9.44
N SER A 179 7.19 -20.71 -8.85
CA SER A 179 8.60 -21.03 -8.60
C SER A 179 8.76 -22.31 -7.75
N LEU A 180 7.95 -22.44 -6.69
CA LEU A 180 7.98 -23.63 -5.81
C LEU A 180 7.50 -24.91 -6.54
N GLN A 181 6.54 -24.79 -7.45
CA GLN A 181 6.10 -25.90 -8.30
C GLN A 181 7.21 -26.34 -9.25
N ASP A 182 7.87 -25.40 -9.93
CA ASP A 182 9.00 -25.68 -10.81
C ASP A 182 10.17 -26.35 -10.05
N ASP A 183 10.46 -25.90 -8.84
CA ASP A 183 11.48 -26.50 -7.99
C ASP A 183 11.08 -27.92 -7.57
N SER A 184 9.80 -28.16 -7.27
CA SER A 184 9.29 -29.50 -6.96
C SER A 184 9.51 -30.47 -8.14
N VAL A 185 9.23 -30.03 -9.37
CA VAL A 185 9.48 -30.84 -10.58
C VAL A 185 10.96 -31.18 -10.72
N LYS A 186 11.86 -30.21 -10.52
CA LYS A 186 13.32 -30.44 -10.56
C LYS A 186 13.78 -31.44 -9.49
N ILE A 187 13.22 -31.33 -8.29
CA ILE A 187 13.55 -32.27 -7.19
C ILE A 187 13.10 -33.68 -7.51
N VAL A 188 11.86 -33.84 -8.04
CA VAL A 188 11.37 -35.18 -8.46
C VAL A 188 12.27 -35.79 -9.53
N LYS A 189 12.70 -35.00 -10.52
CA LYS A 189 13.64 -35.46 -11.55
C LYS A 189 14.95 -35.97 -10.92
N LYS A 190 15.55 -35.18 -10.02
CA LYS A 190 16.78 -35.60 -9.32
C LYS A 190 16.60 -36.89 -8.51
N ILE A 191 15.44 -37.05 -7.86
CA ILE A 191 15.14 -38.29 -7.11
C ILE A 191 15.13 -39.49 -8.06
N ASN A 192 14.50 -39.38 -9.22
CA ASN A 192 14.48 -40.44 -10.22
C ASN A 192 15.89 -40.76 -10.75
N ASP A 193 16.68 -39.75 -11.03
CA ASP A 193 18.08 -39.92 -11.47
C ASP A 193 18.89 -40.67 -10.40
N TYR A 194 18.81 -40.28 -9.13
CA TYR A 194 19.47 -40.98 -8.03
C TYR A 194 18.97 -42.42 -7.81
N GLN A 195 17.68 -42.67 -8.03
CA GLN A 195 17.13 -44.05 -7.98
C GLN A 195 17.74 -44.93 -9.05
N ASN A 196 17.86 -44.40 -10.30
CA ASN A 196 18.52 -45.09 -11.39
C ASN A 196 20.02 -45.38 -11.08
N ASP A 197 20.72 -44.38 -10.60
CA ASP A 197 22.14 -44.53 -10.20
C ASP A 197 22.30 -45.59 -9.11
N LEU A 198 21.39 -45.63 -8.11
CA LEU A 198 21.39 -46.63 -7.08
C LEU A 198 21.21 -48.07 -7.65
N GLU A 199 20.29 -48.22 -8.61
CA GLU A 199 20.10 -49.53 -9.27
C GLU A 199 21.34 -49.96 -10.07
N VAL A 200 21.96 -49.03 -10.81
CA VAL A 200 23.21 -49.29 -11.53
C VAL A 200 24.30 -49.69 -10.56
N ASN A 201 24.43 -48.97 -9.44
CA ASN A 201 25.43 -49.28 -8.42
C ASN A 201 25.23 -50.70 -7.81
N LYS A 202 23.97 -51.06 -7.47
CA LYS A 202 23.63 -52.42 -6.98
C LYS A 202 24.04 -53.52 -7.97
N LYS A 203 23.74 -53.31 -9.27
CA LYS A 203 24.17 -54.25 -10.34
C LYS A 203 25.68 -54.37 -10.40
N ASN A 204 26.40 -53.27 -10.27
CA ASN A 204 27.86 -53.29 -10.26
C ASN A 204 28.43 -54.01 -9.02
N GLN A 205 27.84 -53.79 -7.87
CA GLN A 205 28.19 -54.52 -6.63
C GLN A 205 28.00 -56.05 -6.81
N GLN A 206 26.86 -56.46 -7.41
CA GLN A 206 26.60 -57.87 -7.66
C GLN A 206 27.69 -58.48 -8.58
N LYS A 207 28.00 -57.80 -9.67
CA LYS A 207 29.08 -58.24 -10.59
C LYS A 207 30.42 -58.38 -9.84
N GLN A 208 30.71 -57.45 -8.96
CA GLN A 208 31.94 -57.47 -8.18
C GLN A 208 31.96 -58.64 -7.18
N TRP A 209 30.82 -58.95 -6.57
CA TRP A 209 30.68 -60.13 -5.72
C TRP A 209 30.93 -61.44 -6.49
N ASP A 210 30.35 -61.58 -7.70
CA ASP A 210 30.52 -62.73 -8.53
C ASP A 210 32.00 -62.90 -8.94
N GLU A 211 32.68 -61.79 -9.27
CA GLU A 211 34.11 -61.81 -9.61
C GLU A 211 34.99 -62.21 -8.39
N ILE A 212 34.68 -61.67 -7.24
CA ILE A 212 35.36 -62.04 -5.99
C ILE A 212 35.20 -63.54 -5.72
N ALA A 213 34.02 -64.11 -5.92
CA ALA A 213 33.78 -65.55 -5.74
C ALA A 213 34.64 -66.40 -6.68
N LYS A 214 34.72 -65.99 -7.99
CA LYS A 214 35.58 -66.68 -8.99
C LYS A 214 37.06 -66.61 -8.59
N GLN A 215 37.54 -65.44 -8.18
CA GLN A 215 38.94 -65.26 -7.79
C GLN A 215 39.30 -66.07 -6.54
N LYS A 216 38.37 -66.15 -5.56
CA LYS A 216 38.53 -67.00 -4.38
C LYS A 216 38.64 -68.50 -4.77
N ALA A 217 37.76 -68.99 -5.63
CA ALA A 217 37.79 -70.37 -6.10
C ALA A 217 39.12 -70.68 -6.82
N LEU A 218 39.58 -69.75 -7.69
CA LEU A 218 40.86 -69.90 -8.37
C LEU A 218 42.06 -69.92 -7.41
N LEU A 219 42.02 -69.06 -6.36
CA LEU A 219 43.03 -69.03 -5.35
C LEU A 219 43.09 -70.32 -4.56
N ASP A 220 41.96 -70.90 -4.22
CA ASP A 220 41.89 -72.17 -3.49
C ASP A 220 42.38 -73.34 -4.36
N ASP A 221 42.06 -73.42 -5.62
CA ASP A 221 42.60 -74.39 -6.54
C ASP A 221 44.10 -74.22 -6.73
N THR A 222 44.62 -73.02 -6.79
CA THR A 222 46.05 -72.74 -6.88
C THR A 222 46.78 -73.17 -5.62
N LYS A 223 46.18 -72.93 -4.44
CA LYS A 223 46.76 -73.39 -3.18
C LYS A 223 46.78 -74.92 -3.06
N ALA A 224 45.78 -75.64 -3.56
CA ALA A 224 45.69 -77.07 -3.56
C ALA A 224 46.78 -77.72 -4.45
N LYS A 225 47.28 -77.04 -5.45
CA LYS A 225 48.36 -77.50 -6.35
C LYS A 225 49.77 -77.20 -5.86
N LYS A 226 49.94 -76.77 -4.61
CA LYS A 226 51.27 -76.56 -4.01
C LYS A 226 52.10 -77.88 -4.05
N PRO A 227 53.28 -77.91 -4.65
CA PRO A 227 54.12 -79.07 -4.63
C PRO A 227 54.51 -79.48 -3.19
N ALA A 228 54.55 -80.79 -2.93
CA ALA A 228 55.15 -81.31 -1.65
C ALA A 228 56.65 -81.00 -1.64
N GLU A 229 57.12 -80.35 -0.59
CA GLU A 229 58.57 -80.17 -0.30
C GLU A 229 59.28 -81.52 0.01
#